data_2480f004b8e8961f219b0555a9053169
#
_entry.id   2480f004b8e8961f219b0555a9053169
#
_cell.length_a   1.000
_cell.length_b   1.000
_cell.length_c   1.000
_cell.angle_alpha   90.00
_cell.angle_beta   90.00
_cell.angle_gamma   90.00
#
_symmetry.space_group_name_H-M   'P 1'
#
loop_
_entity.id
_entity.type
_entity.pdbx_description
1 polymer ?
#
loop_
_entity_poly.entity_id
_entity_poly.type
_entity_poly.pdbx_seq_one_letter_code
_entity_poly.pdbx_strand_id
1 'polypeptide(L)'
;MTASGFDLTPPTDDERRRLEADLSPEEADVLLHHGTEAPFCGGLLGQKDDGVYGCRLCGLPLFRHKTKFESGTGWPSFWAPYDETHVKAVRDTSYGMVRVETRCARCDSHQGHVFPDGPPPSGQRYCINSVSLEFTPTGTPLPDPLGRGDNEASGEHDQRG
;
A
#
# COMPACT_ATOMS: atom_id res chain seq x y z
N MET A 1 -19.79 -1.59 -3.97
CA MET A 1 -18.74 -0.76 -4.60
C MET A 1 -18.47 0.43 -3.71
N THR A 2 -17.24 0.84 -3.64
CA THR A 2 -16.84 2.03 -2.90
C THR A 2 -16.88 3.25 -3.81
N ALA A 3 -16.67 4.44 -3.22
CA ALA A 3 -16.57 5.68 -4.00
C ALA A 3 -15.42 5.64 -5.01
N SER A 4 -14.37 4.84 -4.74
CA SER A 4 -13.24 4.68 -5.64
C SER A 4 -13.54 3.78 -6.83
N GLY A 5 -14.64 3.03 -6.79
CA GLY A 5 -14.98 2.06 -7.82
C GLY A 5 -14.33 0.68 -7.67
N PHE A 6 -13.51 0.49 -6.63
CA PHE A 6 -12.86 -0.80 -6.38
C PHE A 6 -13.69 -1.64 -5.41
N ASP A 7 -13.66 -2.95 -5.62
CA ASP A 7 -14.35 -3.90 -4.73
C ASP A 7 -13.46 -4.20 -3.54
N LEU A 8 -13.88 -3.76 -2.36
CA LEU A 8 -13.12 -3.94 -1.13
C LEU A 8 -13.53 -5.18 -0.33
N THR A 9 -14.33 -6.07 -0.92
CA THR A 9 -14.68 -7.32 -0.26
C THR A 9 -13.41 -8.12 0.02
N PRO A 10 -13.19 -8.59 1.26
CA PRO A 10 -11.99 -9.38 1.56
C PRO A 10 -11.90 -10.61 0.68
N PRO A 11 -10.69 -11.09 0.38
CA PRO A 11 -10.54 -12.33 -0.35
C PRO A 11 -11.10 -13.51 0.45
N THR A 12 -11.63 -14.52 -0.25
CA THR A 12 -12.05 -15.76 0.40
C THR A 12 -10.82 -16.48 0.92
N ASP A 13 -11.04 -17.50 1.79
CA ASP A 13 -9.92 -18.28 2.32
C ASP A 13 -9.11 -18.95 1.19
N ASP A 14 -9.78 -19.45 0.17
CA ASP A 14 -9.09 -20.06 -0.98
C ASP A 14 -8.31 -19.03 -1.78
N GLU A 15 -8.90 -17.85 -2.03
CA GLU A 15 -8.21 -16.76 -2.71
C GLU A 15 -6.99 -16.33 -1.93
N ARG A 16 -7.14 -16.17 -0.61
CA ARG A 16 -6.05 -15.75 0.24
C ARG A 16 -4.90 -16.74 0.23
N ARG A 17 -5.19 -18.04 0.29
CA ARG A 17 -4.16 -19.07 0.21
C ARG A 17 -3.37 -18.99 -1.09
N ARG A 18 -4.05 -18.74 -2.22
CA ARG A 18 -3.37 -18.58 -3.51
C ARG A 18 -2.47 -17.35 -3.52
N LEU A 19 -2.96 -16.25 -2.98
CA LEU A 19 -2.18 -15.00 -2.92
C LEU A 19 -0.96 -15.17 -2.02
N GLU A 20 -1.14 -15.79 -0.86
CA GLU A 20 -0.03 -15.99 0.09
C GLU A 20 1.03 -16.93 -0.45
N ALA A 21 0.65 -17.89 -1.28
CA ALA A 21 1.59 -18.84 -1.86
C ALA A 21 2.58 -18.18 -2.80
N ASP A 22 2.23 -17.02 -3.37
CA ASP A 22 3.12 -16.28 -4.27
C ASP A 22 4.13 -15.39 -3.54
N LEU A 23 4.02 -15.28 -2.22
CA LEU A 23 4.90 -14.39 -1.46
C LEU A 23 6.25 -15.06 -1.18
N SER A 24 7.32 -14.27 -1.25
CA SER A 24 8.61 -14.70 -0.72
C SER A 24 8.55 -14.73 0.81
N PRO A 25 9.50 -15.42 1.49
CA PRO A 25 9.51 -15.40 2.95
C PRO A 25 9.60 -13.99 3.53
N GLU A 26 10.35 -13.09 2.91
CA GLU A 26 10.47 -11.71 3.35
C GLU A 26 9.13 -10.98 3.20
N GLU A 27 8.47 -11.15 2.06
CA GLU A 27 7.16 -10.53 1.83
C GLU A 27 6.14 -11.05 2.84
N ALA A 28 6.12 -12.35 3.08
CA ALA A 28 5.19 -12.94 4.03
C ALA A 28 5.45 -12.42 5.46
N ASP A 29 6.71 -12.27 5.85
CA ASP A 29 7.04 -11.77 7.18
C ASP A 29 6.46 -10.37 7.41
N VAL A 30 6.60 -9.48 6.43
CA VAL A 30 6.10 -8.11 6.55
C VAL A 30 4.58 -8.06 6.42
N LEU A 31 4.03 -8.65 5.36
CA LEU A 31 2.60 -8.53 5.04
C LEU A 31 1.71 -9.28 6.02
N LEU A 32 2.13 -10.45 6.46
CA LEU A 32 1.29 -11.36 7.24
C LEU A 32 1.66 -11.38 8.73
N HIS A 33 2.91 -11.10 9.05
CA HIS A 33 3.40 -11.21 10.43
C HIS A 33 3.85 -9.88 11.01
N HIS A 34 3.50 -8.77 10.36
CA HIS A 34 3.75 -7.41 10.84
C HIS A 34 5.24 -7.09 11.02
N GLY A 35 6.10 -7.71 10.21
CA GLY A 35 7.50 -7.38 10.19
C GLY A 35 7.75 -6.00 9.57
N THR A 36 9.00 -5.55 9.65
CA THR A 36 9.41 -4.27 9.07
C THR A 36 10.70 -4.50 8.30
N GLU A 37 10.75 -3.99 7.05
CA GLU A 37 11.98 -4.03 6.28
C GLU A 37 13.01 -3.08 6.89
N ALA A 38 14.30 -3.36 6.65
CA ALA A 38 15.37 -2.47 7.12
C ALA A 38 15.29 -1.13 6.39
N PRO A 39 15.58 -0.01 7.07
CA PRO A 39 15.57 1.29 6.39
C PRO A 39 16.61 1.33 5.28
N PHE A 40 16.28 2.03 4.20
CA PHE A 40 17.12 2.19 3.00
C PHE A 40 17.37 0.90 2.22
N CYS A 41 16.70 -0.20 2.58
CA CYS A 41 16.87 -1.49 1.89
C CYS A 41 15.72 -1.83 0.95
N GLY A 42 14.62 -1.07 0.98
CA GLY A 42 13.46 -1.35 0.14
C GLY A 42 13.66 -0.88 -1.30
N GLY A 43 13.22 -1.70 -2.25
CA GLY A 43 13.41 -1.41 -3.68
C GLY A 43 12.65 -0.21 -4.21
N LEU A 44 11.59 0.22 -3.51
CA LEU A 44 10.77 1.34 -3.99
C LEU A 44 11.13 2.69 -3.37
N LEU A 45 12.10 2.72 -2.46
CA LEU A 45 12.50 3.98 -1.83
C LEU A 45 12.93 5.01 -2.87
N GLY A 46 13.72 4.60 -3.85
CA GLY A 46 14.23 5.48 -4.90
C GLY A 46 13.37 5.56 -6.15
N GLN A 47 12.16 5.00 -6.15
CA GLN A 47 11.30 5.01 -7.33
C GLN A 47 10.91 6.44 -7.68
N LYS A 48 11.17 6.87 -8.92
CA LYS A 48 10.92 8.25 -9.38
C LYS A 48 9.88 8.33 -10.48
N ASP A 49 9.52 7.22 -11.11
CA ASP A 49 8.55 7.23 -12.21
C ASP A 49 7.13 7.42 -11.67
N ASP A 50 6.28 8.07 -12.47
CA ASP A 50 4.88 8.23 -12.11
C ASP A 50 4.14 6.90 -12.19
N GLY A 51 3.20 6.69 -11.29
CA GLY A 51 2.42 5.47 -11.28
C GLY A 51 1.68 5.26 -9.98
N VAL A 52 1.33 3.99 -9.72
CA VAL A 52 0.52 3.58 -8.58
C VAL A 52 1.24 2.50 -7.80
N TYR A 53 1.18 2.59 -6.48
CA TYR A 53 1.72 1.60 -5.57
C TYR A 53 0.55 0.80 -5.00
N GLY A 54 0.48 -0.47 -5.37
CA GLY A 54 -0.61 -1.35 -4.93
C GLY A 54 -0.16 -2.33 -3.85
N CYS A 55 -1.14 -2.96 -3.22
CA CYS A 55 -0.87 -3.99 -2.22
C CYS A 55 -0.22 -5.21 -2.89
N ARG A 56 0.93 -5.63 -2.39
CA ARG A 56 1.63 -6.80 -2.95
C ARG A 56 0.78 -8.07 -2.87
N LEU A 57 -0.03 -8.18 -1.82
CA LEU A 57 -0.84 -9.39 -1.63
C LEU A 57 -2.07 -9.43 -2.54
N CYS A 58 -2.90 -8.38 -2.53
CA CYS A 58 -4.20 -8.44 -3.22
C CYS A 58 -4.33 -7.51 -4.43
N GLY A 59 -3.35 -6.64 -4.67
CA GLY A 59 -3.35 -5.77 -5.84
C GLY A 59 -4.13 -4.46 -5.70
N LEU A 60 -4.77 -4.21 -4.56
CA LEU A 60 -5.54 -2.97 -4.39
C LEU A 60 -4.62 -1.75 -4.46
N PRO A 61 -4.91 -0.73 -5.29
CA PRO A 61 -4.11 0.50 -5.28
C PRO A 61 -4.15 1.16 -3.91
N LEU A 62 -2.99 1.49 -3.36
CA LEU A 62 -2.90 2.09 -2.03
C LEU A 62 -2.36 3.50 -2.04
N PHE A 63 -1.41 3.83 -2.93
CA PHE A 63 -0.80 5.15 -2.99
C PHE A 63 -0.48 5.52 -4.43
N ARG A 64 -0.44 6.85 -4.71
CA ARG A 64 0.00 7.39 -6.00
C ARG A 64 1.38 7.99 -5.86
N HIS A 65 2.18 7.92 -6.91
CA HIS A 65 3.52 8.49 -6.87
C HIS A 65 3.49 10.00 -6.58
N LYS A 66 2.46 10.70 -7.05
CA LYS A 66 2.38 12.15 -6.85
C LYS A 66 2.31 12.57 -5.38
N THR A 67 1.96 11.65 -4.47
CA THR A 67 1.95 11.94 -3.04
C THR A 67 3.20 11.42 -2.32
N LYS A 68 4.12 10.78 -3.05
CA LYS A 68 5.37 10.29 -2.49
C LYS A 68 6.32 11.47 -2.25
N PHE A 69 7.01 11.47 -1.10
CA PHE A 69 7.96 12.52 -0.78
C PHE A 69 9.17 11.95 -0.04
N GLU A 70 10.26 12.72 -0.03
CA GLU A 70 11.50 12.34 0.65
C GLU A 70 11.38 12.68 2.14
N SER A 71 11.23 11.65 2.97
CA SER A 71 11.09 11.84 4.42
C SER A 71 12.40 11.69 5.18
N GLY A 72 13.41 11.09 4.55
CA GLY A 72 14.68 10.81 5.21
C GLY A 72 14.64 9.63 6.17
N THR A 73 13.52 8.91 6.25
CA THR A 73 13.37 7.82 7.21
C THR A 73 13.95 6.49 6.73
N GLY A 74 14.18 6.35 5.42
CA GLY A 74 14.66 5.09 4.85
C GLY A 74 13.55 4.18 4.35
N TRP A 75 12.30 4.63 4.39
CA TRP A 75 11.14 3.92 3.85
C TRP A 75 10.38 4.83 2.90
N PRO A 76 9.70 4.26 1.87
CA PRO A 76 8.81 5.06 1.02
C PRO A 76 7.78 5.79 1.88
N SER A 77 7.59 7.07 1.60
CA SER A 77 6.68 7.90 2.38
C SER A 77 5.71 8.62 1.47
N PHE A 78 4.45 8.71 1.90
CA PHE A 78 3.36 9.33 1.13
C PHE A 78 2.56 10.23 2.06
N TRP A 79 2.02 11.33 1.54
CA TRP A 79 1.22 12.22 2.38
C TRP A 79 -0.28 11.97 2.25
N ALA A 80 -0.72 11.09 1.34
CA ALA A 80 -2.13 10.70 1.22
C ALA A 80 -2.24 9.33 0.55
N PRO A 81 -3.29 8.53 0.88
CA PRO A 81 -3.54 7.28 0.18
C PRO A 81 -4.17 7.52 -1.19
N TYR A 82 -4.21 6.47 -2.01
CA TYR A 82 -4.91 6.48 -3.30
C TYR A 82 -6.37 6.89 -3.10
N ASP A 83 -7.01 6.33 -2.09
CA ASP A 83 -8.36 6.65 -1.65
C ASP A 83 -8.41 6.27 -0.17
N GLU A 84 -9.04 7.10 0.65
CA GLU A 84 -9.05 6.86 2.09
C GLU A 84 -9.72 5.53 2.45
N THR A 85 -10.63 5.04 1.62
CA THR A 85 -11.27 3.74 1.85
C THR A 85 -10.37 2.56 1.53
N HIS A 86 -9.23 2.77 0.87
CA HIS A 86 -8.31 1.69 0.49
C HIS A 86 -7.34 1.32 1.60
N VAL A 87 -7.19 2.15 2.61
CA VAL A 87 -6.33 1.88 3.75
C VAL A 87 -7.14 1.95 5.03
N LYS A 88 -6.72 1.22 6.05
CA LYS A 88 -7.33 1.34 7.36
C LYS A 88 -6.26 1.57 8.41
N ALA A 89 -6.65 2.31 9.46
CA ALA A 89 -5.78 2.67 10.55
C ALA A 89 -6.11 1.81 11.76
N VAL A 90 -5.07 1.18 12.32
CA VAL A 90 -5.23 0.31 13.48
C VAL A 90 -4.26 0.76 14.56
N ARG A 91 -4.77 0.95 15.76
CA ARG A 91 -3.90 1.33 16.88
C ARG A 91 -2.90 0.21 17.17
N ASP A 92 -1.63 0.60 17.22
CA ASP A 92 -0.52 -0.33 17.47
C ASP A 92 0.18 0.10 18.74
N THR A 93 0.14 -0.75 19.76
CA THR A 93 0.77 -0.48 21.05
C THR A 93 2.00 -1.36 21.30
N SER A 94 2.51 -2.02 20.27
CA SER A 94 3.67 -2.88 20.41
C SER A 94 4.92 -2.10 20.82
N TYR A 95 5.87 -2.76 21.42
CA TYR A 95 7.16 -2.20 21.86
C TYR A 95 7.00 -1.01 22.82
N GLY A 96 5.90 -0.95 23.57
CA GLY A 96 5.66 0.12 24.53
C GLY A 96 5.38 1.48 23.90
N MET A 97 5.16 1.53 22.60
CA MET A 97 4.86 2.77 21.87
C MET A 97 3.40 2.77 21.42
N VAL A 98 2.83 3.96 21.26
CA VAL A 98 1.50 4.11 20.66
C VAL A 98 1.67 4.68 19.26
N ARG A 99 1.36 3.87 18.26
CA ARG A 99 1.45 4.27 16.86
C ARG A 99 0.16 3.90 16.15
N VAL A 100 0.00 4.36 14.91
CA VAL A 100 -1.14 3.99 14.08
C VAL A 100 -0.61 3.16 12.91
N GLU A 101 -1.00 1.91 12.88
CA GLU A 101 -0.62 0.98 11.81
C GLU A 101 -1.50 1.22 10.59
N THR A 102 -0.90 1.16 9.40
CA THR A 102 -1.61 1.23 8.13
C THR A 102 -1.72 -0.17 7.56
N ARG A 103 -2.94 -0.58 7.24
CA ARG A 103 -3.22 -1.89 6.61
C ARG A 103 -3.99 -1.70 5.32
N CYS A 104 -3.87 -2.68 4.42
CA CYS A 104 -4.72 -2.73 3.23
C CYS A 104 -6.17 -2.95 3.66
N ALA A 105 -7.08 -2.10 3.19
CA ALA A 105 -8.49 -2.22 3.60
C ALA A 105 -9.16 -3.47 3.06
N ARG A 106 -8.65 -4.06 1.96
CA ARG A 106 -9.25 -5.25 1.36
C ARG A 106 -8.76 -6.55 1.97
N CYS A 107 -7.45 -6.72 2.12
CA CYS A 107 -6.89 -7.99 2.59
C CYS A 107 -6.31 -7.94 4.00
N ASP A 108 -6.32 -6.77 4.62
CA ASP A 108 -5.85 -6.57 5.99
C ASP A 108 -4.35 -6.79 6.18
N SER A 109 -3.57 -6.84 5.11
CA SER A 109 -2.13 -7.02 5.22
C SER A 109 -1.45 -5.78 5.79
N HIS A 110 -0.35 -6.01 6.50
CA HIS A 110 0.43 -4.93 7.12
C HIS A 110 1.19 -4.16 6.05
N GLN A 111 1.03 -2.84 6.03
CA GLN A 111 1.72 -1.98 5.09
C GLN A 111 2.80 -1.13 5.75
N GLY A 112 2.52 -0.59 6.91
CA GLY A 112 3.42 0.28 7.64
C GLY A 112 2.68 1.04 8.72
N HIS A 113 3.05 2.31 8.90
CA HIS A 113 2.44 3.17 9.92
C HIS A 113 2.21 4.55 9.35
N VAL A 114 1.29 5.29 9.97
CA VAL A 114 1.03 6.69 9.61
C VAL A 114 1.32 7.57 10.83
N PHE A 115 1.96 8.71 10.58
CA PHE A 115 2.37 9.66 11.62
C PHE A 115 1.83 11.05 11.28
N PRO A 116 1.60 11.92 12.28
CA PRO A 116 1.03 13.26 12.05
C PRO A 116 2.07 14.33 11.68
N ASP A 117 3.27 13.94 11.31
CA ASP A 117 4.38 14.85 11.01
C ASP A 117 4.71 14.90 9.53
N GLY A 118 3.70 14.86 8.68
CA GLY A 118 3.87 14.91 7.23
C GLY A 118 3.72 16.32 6.67
N PRO A 119 3.95 16.47 5.34
CA PRO A 119 3.82 17.76 4.69
C PRO A 119 2.37 18.14 4.44
N PRO A 120 2.09 19.44 4.20
CA PRO A 120 0.76 19.81 3.73
C PRO A 120 0.48 19.16 2.37
N PRO A 121 -0.80 18.97 1.96
CA PRO A 121 -1.97 19.50 2.68
C PRO A 121 -2.49 18.62 3.82
N SER A 122 -2.12 17.33 3.86
CA SER A 122 -2.71 16.43 4.84
C SER A 122 -2.07 16.51 6.22
N GLY A 123 -0.79 16.84 6.28
CA GLY A 123 -0.02 16.75 7.52
C GLY A 123 0.28 15.32 7.95
N GLN A 124 0.00 14.33 7.09
CA GLN A 124 0.21 12.92 7.40
C GLN A 124 1.46 12.38 6.71
N ARG A 125 2.14 11.48 7.37
CA ARG A 125 3.28 10.75 6.79
C ARG A 125 2.98 9.26 6.87
N TYR A 126 2.62 8.67 5.73
CA TYR A 126 2.44 7.22 5.60
C TYR A 126 3.80 6.61 5.28
N CYS A 127 4.37 5.92 6.25
CA CYS A 127 5.69 5.30 6.13
C CYS A 127 5.47 3.82 5.86
N ILE A 128 5.78 3.38 4.63
CA ILE A 128 5.30 2.09 4.13
C ILE A 128 6.48 1.21 3.74
N ASN A 129 6.39 -0.08 3.99
CA ASN A 129 7.41 -1.05 3.58
C ASN A 129 7.34 -1.28 2.08
N SER A 130 8.50 -1.18 1.39
CA SER A 130 8.54 -1.43 -0.07
C SER A 130 8.06 -2.83 -0.41
N VAL A 131 8.39 -3.82 0.42
CA VAL A 131 8.01 -5.21 0.15
C VAL A 131 6.51 -5.45 0.27
N SER A 132 5.78 -4.52 0.90
CA SER A 132 4.32 -4.59 0.99
C SER A 132 3.63 -4.02 -0.25
N LEU A 133 4.39 -3.41 -1.14
CA LEU A 133 3.87 -2.69 -2.31
C LEU A 133 4.36 -3.30 -3.61
N GLU A 134 3.56 -3.09 -4.66
CA GLU A 134 3.95 -3.40 -6.03
C GLU A 134 3.71 -2.15 -6.86
N PHE A 135 4.75 -1.67 -7.55
CA PHE A 135 4.66 -0.44 -8.34
C PHE A 135 4.18 -0.76 -9.76
N THR A 136 3.20 -0.01 -10.23
CA THR A 136 2.69 -0.11 -11.60
C THR A 136 2.86 1.26 -12.27
N PRO A 137 3.70 1.36 -13.32
CA PRO A 137 3.88 2.63 -14.02
C PRO A 137 2.59 3.11 -14.68
N THR A 138 2.46 4.43 -14.80
CA THR A 138 1.34 5.04 -15.50
C THR A 138 1.24 4.47 -16.92
N GLY A 139 0.02 4.12 -17.34
CA GLY A 139 -0.24 3.53 -18.66
C GLY A 139 -0.17 2.02 -18.68
N THR A 140 0.27 1.38 -17.60
CA THR A 140 0.31 -0.08 -17.48
C THR A 140 -0.93 -0.56 -16.73
N PRO A 141 -1.59 -1.64 -17.17
CA PRO A 141 -2.74 -2.17 -16.43
C PRO A 141 -2.37 -2.55 -15.00
N LEU A 142 -3.26 -2.26 -14.08
CA LEU A 142 -3.07 -2.62 -12.67
C LEU A 142 -3.18 -4.13 -12.49
N PRO A 143 -2.44 -4.71 -11.54
CA PRO A 143 -2.60 -6.12 -11.22
C PRO A 143 -4.02 -6.42 -10.75
N ASP A 144 -4.53 -7.59 -11.12
CA ASP A 144 -5.88 -8.01 -10.74
C ASP A 144 -5.86 -9.48 -10.32
N PRO A 145 -5.12 -9.79 -9.23
CA PRO A 145 -4.95 -11.19 -8.83
C PRO A 145 -6.24 -11.86 -8.37
N LEU A 146 -7.25 -11.08 -8.01
CA LEU A 146 -8.55 -11.61 -7.59
C LEU A 146 -9.56 -11.67 -8.73
N GLY A 147 -9.22 -11.17 -9.92
CA GLY A 147 -10.11 -11.21 -11.07
C GLY A 147 -11.36 -10.37 -10.91
N ARG A 148 -11.26 -9.20 -10.29
CA ARG A 148 -12.41 -8.34 -9.98
C ARG A 148 -12.56 -7.15 -10.91
N GLY A 149 -11.79 -7.10 -12.00
CA GLY A 149 -11.83 -5.98 -12.91
C GLY A 149 -11.02 -4.78 -12.43
N ASP A 150 -10.04 -5.01 -11.55
CA ASP A 150 -9.19 -3.95 -11.00
C ASP A 150 -8.05 -3.55 -11.94
N ASN A 151 -8.00 -4.11 -13.14
CA ASN A 151 -6.84 -4.03 -14.02
C ASN A 151 -6.90 -2.89 -15.03
N GLU A 152 -7.60 -1.82 -14.73
CA GLU A 152 -7.58 -0.62 -15.55
C GLU A 152 -6.17 -0.02 -15.56
N ALA A 153 -5.80 0.61 -16.69
CA ALA A 153 -4.49 1.24 -16.79
C ALA A 153 -4.36 2.34 -15.74
N SER A 154 -3.22 2.35 -15.03
CA SER A 154 -2.96 3.39 -14.06
C SER A 154 -2.88 4.73 -14.77
N GLY A 155 -3.32 5.79 -14.10
CA GLY A 155 -3.36 7.13 -14.65
C GLY A 155 -4.71 7.54 -15.22
N GLU A 156 -5.55 6.60 -15.62
CA GLU A 156 -6.88 6.96 -16.12
C GLU A 156 -7.74 7.60 -15.03
N HIS A 157 -7.69 7.04 -13.83
CA HIS A 157 -8.44 7.59 -12.72
C HIS A 157 -7.98 8.99 -12.35
N ASP A 158 -6.68 9.26 -12.49
CA ASP A 158 -6.14 10.58 -12.20
C ASP A 158 -6.72 11.65 -13.15
N GLN A 159 -6.96 11.28 -14.39
CA GLN A 159 -7.50 12.20 -15.38
C GLN A 159 -8.96 12.55 -15.10
N ARG A 160 -9.68 11.65 -14.47
CA ARG A 160 -11.08 11.84 -14.16
C ARG A 160 -11.31 12.37 -12.75
N GLY A 161 -10.35 12.21 -11.91
CA GLY A 161 -10.47 12.45 -10.48
C GLY A 161 -10.34 13.86 -10.04
#